data_c1ee49cf8e1a171b57d95c156e34858f
#
_entry.id   c1ee49cf8e1a171b57d95c156e34858f
#
_cell.length_a   1.000
_cell.length_b   1.000
_cell.length_c   1.000
_cell.angle_alpha   90.00
_cell.angle_beta   90.00
_cell.angle_gamma   90.00
#
_symmetry.space_group_name_H-M   'P 1'
#
loop_
_entity.id
_entity.type
_entity.pdbx_description
1 polymer ?
#
loop_
_entity_poly.entity_id
_entity_poly.type
_entity_poly.pdbx_seq_one_letter_code
_entity_poly.pdbx_strand_id
1 'polypeptide(L)'
;VRQFETMNCFCVNSSIAISNSRDKLRSMQILAEEGINMPVTGFASHTKDIEGVIESVGSTPLVMKLLQGTQGQGIVLAETRKAAESVMSAFRQLDADIMVQEYIKESSGTDIRAFVIGNKVVAAMKRVAPEGEFRSNLHRGATVEKISLTNEENQIAIRAANMLGLKIAGVDLMRSNR
;
A
#
# COMPACT_ATOMS: atom_id res chain seq x y z
N VAL A 1 14.04 -8.78 16.17
CA VAL A 1 15.06 -8.85 15.10
C VAL A 1 16.32 -8.11 15.52
N ARG A 2 16.27 -6.81 15.91
CA ARG A 2 17.46 -6.02 16.31
C ARG A 2 18.35 -6.73 17.32
N GLN A 3 17.76 -7.36 18.36
CA GLN A 3 18.52 -8.09 19.37
C GLN A 3 19.30 -9.27 18.75
N PHE A 4 18.72 -10.00 17.78
CA PHE A 4 19.43 -11.08 17.10
C PHE A 4 20.54 -10.56 16.19
N GLU A 5 20.34 -9.42 15.54
CA GLU A 5 21.39 -8.78 14.73
C GLU A 5 22.59 -8.37 15.59
N THR A 6 22.41 -7.85 16.81
CA THR A 6 23.51 -7.55 17.72
C THR A 6 24.26 -8.78 18.22
N MET A 7 23.63 -9.94 18.14
CA MET A 7 24.23 -11.26 18.44
C MET A 7 24.89 -11.89 17.20
N ASN A 8 25.07 -11.15 16.11
CA ASN A 8 25.58 -11.63 14.83
C ASN A 8 24.74 -12.78 14.21
N CYS A 9 23.45 -12.87 14.56
CA CYS A 9 22.57 -13.82 13.89
C CYS A 9 22.15 -13.26 12.52
N PHE A 10 22.20 -14.10 11.50
CA PHE A 10 21.67 -13.75 10.19
C PHE A 10 20.15 -13.66 10.25
N CYS A 11 19.62 -12.46 9.98
CA CYS A 11 18.18 -12.17 10.02
C CYS A 11 17.63 -11.91 8.61
N VAL A 12 16.60 -12.62 8.24
CA VAL A 12 15.81 -12.37 7.04
C VAL A 12 14.36 -12.09 7.45
N ASN A 13 13.90 -10.84 7.30
CA ASN A 13 14.53 -9.61 6.81
C ASN A 13 15.25 -8.89 7.96
N SER A 14 16.13 -7.92 7.62
CA SER A 14 16.77 -7.07 8.62
C SER A 14 15.76 -6.17 9.34
N SER A 15 16.12 -5.74 10.55
CA SER A 15 15.25 -4.86 11.34
C SER A 15 14.97 -3.52 10.66
N ILE A 16 15.95 -2.98 9.92
CA ILE A 16 15.80 -1.74 9.15
C ILE A 16 14.82 -1.95 8.01
N ALA A 17 14.96 -3.02 7.24
CA ALA A 17 14.05 -3.33 6.13
C ALA A 17 12.61 -3.52 6.62
N ILE A 18 12.42 -4.22 7.74
CA ILE A 18 11.10 -4.38 8.36
C ILE A 18 10.53 -3.02 8.80
N SER A 19 11.34 -2.17 9.44
CA SER A 19 10.90 -0.83 9.86
C SER A 19 10.47 0.01 8.66
N ASN A 20 11.28 0.06 7.59
CA ASN A 20 10.96 0.82 6.38
C ASN A 20 9.67 0.33 5.71
N SER A 21 9.45 -0.98 5.65
CA SER A 21 8.26 -1.55 5.00
C SER A 21 6.98 -1.43 5.84
N ARG A 22 7.10 -1.33 7.16
CA ARG A 22 5.94 -1.15 8.07
C ARG A 22 5.48 0.29 8.16
N ASP A 23 6.36 1.23 7.99
CA ASP A 23 6.06 2.64 7.92
C ASP A 23 5.56 2.99 6.51
N LYS A 24 4.25 3.23 6.37
CA LYS A 24 3.63 3.51 5.08
C LYS A 24 4.18 4.76 4.41
N LEU A 25 4.43 5.82 5.19
CA LEU A 25 4.99 7.06 4.66
C LEU A 25 6.42 6.84 4.18
N ARG A 26 7.25 6.23 5.03
CA ARG A 26 8.65 5.97 4.69
C ARG A 26 8.79 5.04 3.49
N SER A 27 8.00 3.98 3.42
CA SER A 27 8.03 3.06 2.28
C SER A 27 7.68 3.77 0.98
N MET A 28 6.65 4.63 0.98
CA MET A 28 6.27 5.38 -0.21
C MET A 28 7.31 6.42 -0.62
N GLN A 29 7.97 7.09 0.33
CA GLN A 29 9.08 8.00 0.04
C GLN A 29 10.23 7.28 -0.68
N ILE A 30 10.65 6.12 -0.16
CA ILE A 30 11.72 5.31 -0.76
C ILE A 30 11.35 4.86 -2.18
N LEU A 31 10.12 4.37 -2.36
CA LEU A 31 9.65 3.92 -3.67
C LEU A 31 9.51 5.07 -4.68
N ALA A 32 9.08 6.25 -4.22
CA ALA A 32 8.99 7.45 -5.07
C ALA A 32 10.35 7.97 -5.52
N GLU A 33 11.34 8.00 -4.62
CA GLU A 33 12.72 8.38 -4.93
C GLU A 33 13.32 7.52 -6.05
N GLU A 34 12.95 6.25 -6.09
CA GLU A 34 13.40 5.28 -7.10
C GLU A 34 12.54 5.26 -8.38
N GLY A 35 11.56 6.15 -8.48
CA GLY A 35 10.71 6.28 -9.66
C GLY A 35 9.78 5.08 -9.88
N ILE A 36 9.38 4.38 -8.81
CA ILE A 36 8.38 3.33 -8.90
C ILE A 36 7.01 3.97 -8.97
N ASN A 37 6.25 3.65 -10.01
CA ASN A 37 4.88 4.14 -10.16
C ASN A 37 4.00 3.66 -9.00
N MET A 38 3.33 4.63 -8.39
CA MET A 38 2.41 4.40 -7.28
C MET A 38 1.14 5.21 -7.48
N PRO A 39 0.03 4.82 -6.86
CA PRO A 39 -1.15 5.68 -6.83
C PRO A 39 -0.81 7.05 -6.25
N VAL A 40 -1.39 8.13 -6.82
CA VAL A 40 -1.22 9.49 -6.29
C VAL A 40 -1.64 9.49 -4.82
N THR A 41 -0.76 9.99 -3.97
CA THR A 41 -0.91 9.86 -2.52
C THR A 41 -0.59 11.17 -1.82
N GLY A 42 -1.49 11.63 -0.97
CA GLY A 42 -1.31 12.74 -0.04
C GLY A 42 -1.26 12.24 1.40
N PHE A 43 -0.53 12.96 2.25
CA PHE A 43 -0.46 12.69 3.68
C PHE A 43 -0.98 13.88 4.46
N ALA A 44 -1.79 13.61 5.46
CA ALA A 44 -2.35 14.61 6.37
C ALA A 44 -2.00 14.22 7.81
N SER A 45 -1.19 15.06 8.46
CA SER A 45 -0.88 14.99 9.88
C SER A 45 -1.24 16.33 10.49
N HIS A 46 -2.16 16.37 11.44
CA HIS A 46 -2.57 17.60 12.14
C HIS A 46 -3.02 18.76 11.23
N THR A 47 -3.26 18.50 9.95
CA THR A 47 -3.57 19.55 8.98
C THR A 47 -4.95 20.14 9.18
N LYS A 48 -5.06 21.45 9.04
CA LYS A 48 -6.33 22.15 8.95
C LYS A 48 -6.84 22.20 7.50
N ASP A 49 -5.94 22.00 6.53
CA ASP A 49 -6.25 22.04 5.11
C ASP A 49 -6.64 20.68 4.56
N ILE A 50 -7.84 20.24 4.91
CA ILE A 50 -8.42 18.98 4.42
C ILE A 50 -8.66 19.06 2.90
N GLU A 51 -9.15 20.22 2.44
CA GLU A 51 -9.49 20.42 1.04
C GLU A 51 -8.24 20.36 0.15
N GLY A 52 -7.17 21.04 0.55
CA GLY A 52 -5.90 21.02 -0.19
C GLY A 52 -5.29 19.62 -0.29
N VAL A 53 -5.39 18.79 0.76
CA VAL A 53 -4.94 17.39 0.68
C VAL A 53 -5.78 16.58 -0.31
N ILE A 54 -7.11 16.73 -0.28
CA ILE A 54 -8.00 16.06 -1.22
C ILE A 54 -7.69 16.49 -2.66
N GLU A 55 -7.53 17.79 -2.89
CA GLU A 55 -7.23 18.36 -4.21
C GLU A 55 -5.87 17.90 -4.75
N SER A 56 -4.87 17.78 -3.89
CA SER A 56 -3.53 17.31 -4.27
C SER A 56 -3.53 15.87 -4.78
N VAL A 57 -4.47 15.04 -4.33
CA VAL A 57 -4.57 13.63 -4.75
C VAL A 57 -5.44 13.51 -6.02
N GLY A 58 -6.43 14.38 -6.19
CA GLY A 58 -7.26 14.43 -7.38
C GLY A 58 -8.74 14.19 -7.10
N SER A 59 -9.45 13.61 -8.08
CA SER A 59 -10.90 13.40 -8.01
C SER A 59 -11.28 12.15 -7.22
N THR A 60 -12.49 12.18 -6.64
CA THR A 60 -13.11 11.00 -6.04
C THR A 60 -13.47 9.92 -7.09
N PRO A 61 -13.54 8.63 -6.71
CA PRO A 61 -13.39 8.13 -5.35
C PRO A 61 -11.95 8.14 -4.84
N LEU A 62 -11.77 8.26 -3.50
CA LEU A 62 -10.49 8.27 -2.82
C LEU A 62 -10.42 7.18 -1.75
N VAL A 63 -9.25 6.59 -1.57
CA VAL A 63 -8.99 5.62 -0.50
C VAL A 63 -8.27 6.32 0.65
N MET A 64 -8.90 6.35 1.80
CA MET A 64 -8.35 6.96 3.01
C MET A 64 -7.89 5.87 3.97
N LYS A 65 -6.67 5.99 4.49
CA LYS A 65 -6.04 4.97 5.33
C LYS A 65 -5.43 5.62 6.57
N LEU A 66 -5.68 5.05 7.74
CA LEU A 66 -4.93 5.39 8.94
C LEU A 66 -3.50 4.88 8.80
N LEU A 67 -2.50 5.72 9.11
CA LEU A 67 -1.09 5.31 9.05
C LEU A 67 -0.78 4.20 10.04
N GLN A 68 -1.38 4.24 11.21
CA GLN A 68 -1.17 3.25 12.29
C GLN A 68 -2.04 1.99 12.15
N GLY A 69 -2.91 1.89 11.13
CA GLY A 69 -3.76 0.71 10.89
C GLY A 69 -3.01 -0.46 10.27
N THR A 70 -3.40 -1.67 10.62
CA THR A 70 -2.91 -2.92 10.01
C THR A 70 -4.05 -3.76 9.45
N GLN A 71 -3.77 -4.70 8.54
CA GLN A 71 -4.71 -5.70 8.01
C GLN A 71 -6.01 -5.13 7.42
N GLY A 72 -5.95 -3.94 6.80
CA GLY A 72 -7.13 -3.31 6.18
C GLY A 72 -8.10 -2.67 7.18
N GLN A 73 -7.72 -2.56 8.45
CA GLN A 73 -8.44 -1.74 9.44
C GLN A 73 -8.13 -0.26 9.23
N GLY A 74 -9.13 0.59 9.42
CA GLY A 74 -8.98 2.04 9.21
C GLY A 74 -8.79 2.42 7.73
N ILE A 75 -9.34 1.63 6.79
CA ILE A 75 -9.39 1.95 5.36
C ILE A 75 -10.83 2.24 4.96
N VAL A 76 -11.05 3.40 4.36
CA VAL A 76 -12.37 3.87 3.91
C VAL A 76 -12.27 4.27 2.44
N LEU A 77 -13.23 3.84 1.62
CA LEU A 77 -13.45 4.36 0.28
C LEU A 77 -14.44 5.54 0.37
N ALA A 78 -13.98 6.72 0.00
CA ALA A 78 -14.81 7.91 -0.07
C ALA A 78 -15.24 8.15 -1.53
N GLU A 79 -16.47 7.82 -1.85
CA GLU A 79 -17.00 7.91 -3.23
C GLU A 79 -17.29 9.35 -3.66
N THR A 80 -17.50 10.25 -2.70
CA THR A 80 -17.78 11.66 -2.95
C THR A 80 -16.84 12.56 -2.17
N ARG A 81 -16.61 13.79 -2.66
CA ARG A 81 -15.82 14.80 -1.95
C ARG A 81 -16.35 15.04 -0.53
N LYS A 82 -17.66 15.17 -0.37
CA LYS A 82 -18.30 15.37 0.93
C LYS A 82 -18.05 14.21 1.90
N ALA A 83 -18.05 12.97 1.40
CA ALA A 83 -17.71 11.80 2.22
C ALA A 83 -16.22 11.85 2.62
N ALA A 84 -15.31 12.21 1.71
CA ALA A 84 -13.89 12.35 2.01
C ALA A 84 -13.64 13.41 3.10
N GLU A 85 -14.22 14.59 2.97
CA GLU A 85 -14.13 15.67 3.97
C GLU A 85 -14.67 15.24 5.34
N SER A 86 -15.78 14.52 5.37
CA SER A 86 -16.40 14.01 6.61
C SER A 86 -15.48 12.99 7.30
N VAL A 87 -14.93 12.04 6.55
CA VAL A 87 -14.01 11.03 7.08
C VAL A 87 -12.73 11.66 7.61
N MET A 88 -12.13 12.60 6.86
CA MET A 88 -10.94 13.33 7.32
C MET A 88 -11.21 14.13 8.58
N SER A 89 -12.35 14.81 8.65
CA SER A 89 -12.74 15.55 9.84
C SER A 89 -12.89 14.65 11.07
N ALA A 90 -13.48 13.46 10.91
CA ALA A 90 -13.61 12.48 11.98
C ALA A 90 -12.25 11.94 12.44
N PHE A 91 -11.37 11.57 11.51
CA PHE A 91 -10.03 11.06 11.84
C PHE A 91 -9.15 12.13 12.50
N ARG A 92 -9.29 13.39 12.07
CA ARG A 92 -8.59 14.52 12.71
C ARG A 92 -9.01 14.70 14.18
N GLN A 93 -10.28 14.52 14.53
CA GLN A 93 -10.74 14.58 15.92
C GLN A 93 -10.10 13.49 16.79
N LEU A 94 -9.66 12.39 16.18
CA LEU A 94 -8.95 11.30 16.83
C LEU A 94 -7.42 11.51 16.87
N ASP A 95 -6.93 12.67 16.41
CA ASP A 95 -5.49 13.00 16.30
C ASP A 95 -4.71 11.95 15.48
N ALA A 96 -5.33 11.41 14.45
CA ALA A 96 -4.78 10.34 13.64
C ALA A 96 -4.10 10.86 12.37
N ASP A 97 -2.92 10.34 12.08
CA ASP A 97 -2.25 10.54 10.80
C ASP A 97 -2.96 9.76 9.68
N ILE A 98 -3.23 10.45 8.58
CA ILE A 98 -4.05 9.93 7.48
C ILE A 98 -3.25 9.93 6.18
N MET A 99 -3.36 8.85 5.44
CA MET A 99 -2.96 8.76 4.03
C MET A 99 -4.21 8.81 3.17
N VAL A 100 -4.24 9.74 2.21
CA VAL A 100 -5.28 9.85 1.18
C VAL A 100 -4.67 9.41 -0.13
N GLN A 101 -5.33 8.51 -0.83
CA GLN A 101 -4.80 7.90 -2.04
C GLN A 101 -5.88 7.83 -3.11
N GLU A 102 -5.51 8.05 -4.37
CA GLU A 102 -6.43 7.83 -5.47
C GLU A 102 -6.92 6.37 -5.50
N TYR A 103 -8.14 6.19 -5.93
CA TYR A 103 -8.70 4.88 -6.17
C TYR A 103 -8.46 4.45 -7.62
N ILE A 104 -7.74 3.35 -7.81
CA ILE A 104 -7.48 2.80 -9.15
C ILE A 104 -8.71 2.04 -9.60
N LYS A 105 -9.58 2.71 -10.36
CA LYS A 105 -10.88 2.17 -10.80
C LYS A 105 -10.73 0.92 -11.65
N GLU A 106 -9.69 0.87 -12.47
CA GLU A 106 -9.41 -0.24 -13.38
C GLU A 106 -9.10 -1.54 -12.64
N SER A 107 -8.51 -1.43 -11.45
CA SER A 107 -8.27 -2.58 -10.58
C SER A 107 -9.50 -3.03 -9.79
N SER A 108 -10.44 -2.13 -9.46
CA SER A 108 -11.75 -2.38 -8.83
C SER A 108 -11.84 -3.63 -7.95
N GLY A 109 -11.32 -3.55 -6.71
CA GLY A 109 -11.31 -4.68 -5.77
C GLY A 109 -10.35 -5.83 -6.14
N THR A 110 -9.49 -5.62 -7.11
CA THR A 110 -8.50 -6.60 -7.56
C THR A 110 -7.09 -6.08 -7.33
N ASP A 111 -6.22 -6.92 -6.82
CA ASP A 111 -4.79 -6.67 -6.80
C ASP A 111 -3.99 -7.94 -7.13
N ILE A 112 -2.71 -7.76 -7.33
CA ILE A 112 -1.74 -8.83 -7.57
C ILE A 112 -0.76 -8.84 -6.42
N ARG A 113 -0.57 -10.00 -5.78
CA ARG A 113 0.51 -10.19 -4.82
C ARG A 113 1.64 -11.00 -5.45
N ALA A 114 2.78 -10.35 -5.63
CA ALA A 114 4.02 -10.99 -6.05
C ALA A 114 4.84 -11.37 -4.82
N PHE A 115 5.23 -12.63 -4.70
CA PHE A 115 6.10 -13.11 -3.63
C PHE A 115 7.55 -13.10 -4.11
N VAL A 116 8.35 -12.19 -3.56
CA VAL A 116 9.75 -11.95 -3.94
C VAL A 116 10.67 -12.62 -2.93
N ILE A 117 11.66 -13.36 -3.43
CA ILE A 117 12.79 -13.89 -2.64
C ILE A 117 14.08 -13.48 -3.35
N GLY A 118 14.89 -12.66 -2.69
CA GLY A 118 16.10 -12.09 -3.30
C GLY A 118 15.75 -11.30 -4.57
N ASN A 119 16.25 -11.76 -5.70
CA ASN A 119 16.05 -11.11 -7.00
C ASN A 119 15.08 -11.88 -7.92
N LYS A 120 14.14 -12.64 -7.33
CA LYS A 120 13.17 -13.42 -8.11
C LYS A 120 11.77 -13.32 -7.52
N VAL A 121 10.78 -13.20 -8.39
CA VAL A 121 9.40 -13.51 -8.03
C VAL A 121 9.23 -15.03 -8.11
N VAL A 122 8.98 -15.65 -6.97
CA VAL A 122 8.84 -17.13 -6.87
C VAL A 122 7.39 -17.59 -7.02
N ALA A 123 6.44 -16.71 -6.74
CA ALA A 123 5.01 -16.95 -6.94
C ALA A 123 4.28 -15.63 -7.13
N ALA A 124 3.16 -15.67 -7.85
CA ALA A 124 2.24 -14.54 -7.95
C ALA A 124 0.79 -15.04 -7.93
N MET A 125 -0.07 -14.24 -7.31
CA MET A 125 -1.50 -14.49 -7.27
C MET A 125 -2.27 -13.19 -7.49
N LYS A 126 -3.37 -13.30 -8.21
CA LYS A 126 -4.42 -12.29 -8.30
C LYS A 126 -5.38 -12.52 -7.14
N ARG A 127 -5.72 -11.45 -6.42
CA ARG A 127 -6.75 -11.48 -5.38
C ARG A 127 -7.94 -10.67 -5.87
N VAL A 128 -9.13 -11.20 -5.70
CA VAL A 128 -10.38 -10.56 -6.14
C VAL A 128 -11.30 -10.46 -4.92
N ALA A 129 -11.67 -9.25 -4.57
CA ALA A 129 -12.62 -8.98 -3.50
C ALA A 129 -14.01 -9.54 -3.83
N PRO A 130 -14.81 -9.94 -2.83
CA PRO A 130 -16.20 -10.28 -3.06
C PRO A 130 -17.00 -9.05 -3.55
N GLU A 131 -18.16 -9.30 -4.13
CA GLU A 131 -19.05 -8.26 -4.64
C GLU A 131 -19.38 -7.23 -3.54
N GLY A 132 -19.28 -5.95 -3.87
CA GLY A 132 -19.51 -4.84 -2.94
C GLY A 132 -18.33 -4.52 -2.00
N GLU A 133 -17.23 -5.28 -2.03
CA GLU A 133 -16.02 -4.97 -1.28
C GLU A 133 -14.91 -4.51 -2.23
N PHE A 134 -14.19 -3.45 -1.86
CA PHE A 134 -13.09 -2.92 -2.67
C PHE A 134 -11.70 -3.41 -2.20
N ARG A 135 -11.63 -4.05 -1.04
CA ARG A 135 -10.39 -4.57 -0.44
C ARG A 135 -10.23 -6.05 -0.75
N SER A 136 -9.17 -6.40 -1.42
CA SER A 136 -8.85 -7.76 -1.87
C SER A 136 -8.15 -8.63 -0.79
N ASN A 137 -8.33 -8.32 0.49
CA ASN A 137 -7.74 -9.08 1.58
C ASN A 137 -8.42 -10.45 1.77
N LEU A 138 -7.62 -11.53 1.90
CA LEU A 138 -8.12 -12.90 2.04
C LEU A 138 -9.06 -13.11 3.22
N HIS A 139 -8.73 -12.52 4.37
CA HIS A 139 -9.57 -12.62 5.57
C HIS A 139 -10.92 -11.89 5.43
N ARG A 140 -11.14 -11.14 4.34
CA ARG A 140 -12.41 -10.51 3.97
C ARG A 140 -13.18 -11.30 2.91
N GLY A 141 -12.76 -12.53 2.63
CA GLY A 141 -13.44 -13.39 1.67
C GLY A 141 -12.97 -13.25 0.22
N ALA A 142 -11.84 -12.56 -0.02
CA ALA A 142 -11.29 -12.50 -1.37
C ALA A 142 -10.92 -13.88 -1.91
N THR A 143 -11.17 -14.10 -3.18
CA THR A 143 -10.72 -15.29 -3.92
C THR A 143 -9.31 -15.08 -4.46
N VAL A 144 -8.60 -16.19 -4.70
CA VAL A 144 -7.24 -16.17 -5.26
C VAL A 144 -7.15 -17.02 -6.50
N GLU A 145 -6.38 -16.48 -7.46
CA GLU A 145 -6.03 -17.17 -8.70
C GLU A 145 -4.50 -17.08 -8.89
N LYS A 146 -3.87 -18.21 -9.22
CA LYS A 146 -2.45 -18.20 -9.59
C LYS A 146 -2.29 -17.55 -10.95
N ILE A 147 -1.38 -16.60 -11.07
CA ILE A 147 -1.11 -15.91 -12.33
C ILE A 147 0.38 -15.89 -12.65
N SER A 148 0.67 -15.61 -13.92
CA SER A 148 2.01 -15.22 -14.38
C SER A 148 2.07 -13.69 -14.49
N LEU A 149 3.17 -13.11 -14.03
CA LEU A 149 3.43 -11.68 -14.16
C LEU A 149 4.01 -11.37 -15.55
N THR A 150 3.79 -10.15 -16.02
CA THR A 150 4.56 -9.61 -17.14
C THR A 150 6.02 -9.38 -16.72
N ASN A 151 6.91 -9.17 -17.68
CA ASN A 151 8.31 -8.83 -17.39
C ASN A 151 8.41 -7.52 -16.60
N GLU A 152 7.59 -6.54 -16.91
CA GLU A 152 7.54 -5.26 -16.22
C GLU A 152 7.07 -5.42 -14.78
N GLU A 153 5.98 -6.13 -14.53
CA GLU A 153 5.46 -6.42 -13.17
C GLU A 153 6.50 -7.16 -12.33
N ASN A 154 7.22 -8.13 -12.93
CA ASN A 154 8.33 -8.82 -12.27
C ASN A 154 9.42 -7.85 -11.83
N GLN A 155 9.88 -6.98 -12.74
CA GLN A 155 10.95 -6.02 -12.46
C GLN A 155 10.52 -5.01 -11.39
N ILE A 156 9.30 -4.49 -11.47
CA ILE A 156 8.76 -3.54 -10.48
C ILE A 156 8.72 -4.20 -9.09
N ALA A 157 8.21 -5.43 -8.99
CA ALA A 157 8.11 -6.14 -7.71
C ALA A 157 9.50 -6.38 -7.08
N ILE A 158 10.48 -6.82 -7.88
CA ILE A 158 11.86 -7.05 -7.42
C ILE A 158 12.51 -5.74 -6.98
N ARG A 159 12.40 -4.67 -7.79
CA ARG A 159 12.94 -3.35 -7.44
C ARG A 159 12.32 -2.83 -6.14
N ALA A 160 11.01 -2.87 -6.00
CA ALA A 160 10.31 -2.41 -4.79
C ALA A 160 10.80 -3.14 -3.53
N ALA A 161 10.94 -4.47 -3.58
CA ALA A 161 11.46 -5.25 -2.46
C ALA A 161 12.92 -4.87 -2.11
N ASN A 162 13.77 -4.74 -3.14
CA ASN A 162 15.19 -4.43 -2.95
C ASN A 162 15.41 -3.01 -2.39
N MET A 163 14.66 -2.01 -2.87
CA MET A 163 14.77 -0.62 -2.39
C MET A 163 14.43 -0.49 -0.90
N LEU A 164 13.48 -1.28 -0.43
CA LEU A 164 13.15 -1.37 0.99
C LEU A 164 14.12 -2.24 1.80
N GLY A 165 15.09 -2.88 1.13
CA GLY A 165 16.07 -3.79 1.75
C GLY A 165 15.51 -5.17 2.10
N LEU A 166 14.33 -5.53 1.57
CA LEU A 166 13.66 -6.78 1.87
C LEU A 166 14.21 -7.92 1.01
N LYS A 167 14.64 -9.01 1.67
CA LYS A 167 15.07 -10.26 1.02
C LYS A 167 13.91 -11.20 0.75
N ILE A 168 12.86 -11.11 1.56
CA ILE A 168 11.59 -11.83 1.38
C ILE A 168 10.48 -10.80 1.52
N ALA A 169 9.63 -10.68 0.50
CA ALA A 169 8.53 -9.72 0.50
C ALA A 169 7.32 -10.21 -0.28
N GLY A 170 6.13 -9.83 0.18
CA GLY A 170 4.92 -9.80 -0.62
C GLY A 170 4.71 -8.37 -1.14
N VAL A 171 4.85 -8.18 -2.44
CA VAL A 171 4.63 -6.89 -3.09
C VAL A 171 3.25 -6.88 -3.72
N ASP A 172 2.46 -5.88 -3.37
CA ASP A 172 1.11 -5.71 -3.91
C ASP A 172 1.16 -4.73 -5.09
N LEU A 173 0.66 -5.17 -6.24
CA LEU A 173 0.60 -4.42 -7.48
C LEU A 173 -0.85 -4.22 -7.90
N MET A 174 -1.13 -3.08 -8.50
CA MET A 174 -2.43 -2.78 -9.11
C MET A 174 -2.20 -2.44 -10.59
N ARG A 175 -3.00 -3.02 -11.48
CA ARG A 175 -2.97 -2.67 -12.89
C ARG A 175 -3.76 -1.39 -13.12
N SER A 176 -3.16 -0.46 -13.84
CA SER A 176 -3.78 0.80 -14.24
C SER A 176 -3.57 1.00 -15.75
N ASN A 177 -4.37 1.90 -16.33
CA ASN A 177 -4.25 2.30 -17.74
C ASN A 177 -3.15 3.36 -17.98
N ARG A 178 -2.38 3.68 -16.96
CA ARG A 178 -1.27 4.65 -16.95
C ARG A 178 0.05 3.98 -16.67
#